data_9e54e9b0039ee6ccca0e37cf39bc76f5
#
_entry.id   9e54e9b0039ee6ccca0e37cf39bc76f5
#
_cell.length_a   1.000
_cell.length_b   1.000
_cell.length_c   1.000
_cell.angle_alpha   90.00
_cell.angle_beta   90.00
_cell.angle_gamma   90.00
#
_symmetry.space_group_name_H-M   'P 1'
#
loop_
_entity.id
_entity.type
_entity.pdbx_description
1 polymer ?
#
loop_
_entity_poly.entity_id
_entity_poly.type
_entity_poly.pdbx_seq_one_letter_code
_entity_poly.pdbx_strand_id
1 'polypeptide(L)'
;MVYFAGTILFCIFAATLNKRYSMIIGRKEEIAELEKLYHSDRPEFVAIYGRRRVGKTFLIKQALKGRITFQHTGVSPVDQDNEKSRMKTQLESFYYALLNQGLEGYKAPKTWMEAFFLLEQLLQNLDNGERQVVFIDELPWMDTPRSGFLPAFENFWNGWCSGRDNIMLIVCGSATSWILSNLSKNKGGLYGRLTAEIKLSPFTLKECAMYFEHANIQMSQYDILQSYMVFGGIPYYISYFQKGLSFEQNTDKILFGNKPRLKDEFNRLFAAIFNNPEDSKKVVRLLATRHSGFTREEISKATGLPLGGGLSKTLAALVESDFITCYSPYGMPKSTICYKLIDNFCLFWLKYVEENSKDAGFISDNMTSDILKAWHGVAFEEVCWQHIQQIKRALEIGGVKSSLSAWNVRGDENQDGTQIDLLIIRNDNVVNLCEMKFASSPYTISKEEEIRLRHRIEALKATLSPKQTIHLTMITTYGVAYGKHSGIVQKEVTMDSLFE
;
A
#
# COMPACT_ATOMS: atom_id res chain seq x y z
N MET A 1 28.43 -7.82 36.55
CA MET A 1 27.21 -8.63 36.69
C MET A 1 25.95 -7.95 36.14
N VAL A 2 25.79 -6.63 36.21
CA VAL A 2 24.57 -5.93 35.74
C VAL A 2 24.44 -5.95 34.21
N TYR A 3 25.52 -5.89 33.44
CA TYR A 3 25.48 -5.93 31.97
C TYR A 3 25.06 -7.30 31.39
N PHE A 4 25.40 -8.41 32.07
CA PHE A 4 25.03 -9.76 31.62
C PHE A 4 23.53 -10.07 31.84
N ALA A 5 22.94 -9.54 32.91
CA ALA A 5 21.51 -9.72 33.21
C ALA A 5 20.63 -8.97 32.19
N GLY A 6 21.03 -7.78 31.76
CA GLY A 6 20.31 -7.00 30.74
C GLY A 6 20.32 -7.67 29.36
N THR A 7 21.44 -8.25 28.94
CA THR A 7 21.57 -8.97 27.66
C THR A 7 20.75 -10.26 27.65
N ILE A 8 20.75 -11.02 28.76
CA ILE A 8 19.95 -12.24 28.90
C ILE A 8 18.45 -11.91 28.91
N LEU A 9 18.04 -10.86 29.63
CA LEU A 9 16.63 -10.39 29.64
C LEU A 9 16.17 -9.95 28.26
N PHE A 10 17.02 -9.23 27.52
CA PHE A 10 16.74 -8.80 26.16
C PHE A 10 16.65 -9.98 25.18
N CYS A 11 17.53 -10.99 25.31
CA CYS A 11 17.50 -12.21 24.50
C CYS A 11 16.27 -13.07 24.82
N ILE A 12 15.88 -13.20 26.09
CA ILE A 12 14.67 -13.92 26.49
C ILE A 12 13.42 -13.18 26.01
N PHE A 13 13.38 -11.86 26.14
CA PHE A 13 12.29 -11.03 25.65
C PHE A 13 12.17 -11.12 24.11
N ALA A 14 13.27 -11.04 23.39
CA ALA A 14 13.29 -11.19 21.92
C ALA A 14 12.88 -12.60 21.47
N ALA A 15 13.28 -13.66 22.18
CA ALA A 15 12.89 -15.04 21.90
C ALA A 15 11.40 -15.29 22.19
N THR A 16 10.87 -14.69 23.26
CA THR A 16 9.45 -14.77 23.64
C THR A 16 8.58 -14.01 22.64
N LEU A 17 9.00 -12.82 22.20
CA LEU A 17 8.38 -12.08 21.11
C LEU A 17 8.33 -12.88 19.81
N ASN A 18 9.45 -13.47 19.39
CA ASN A 18 9.50 -14.28 18.17
C ASN A 18 8.53 -15.47 18.21
N LYS A 19 8.37 -16.14 19.35
CA LYS A 19 7.43 -17.27 19.49
C LYS A 19 5.97 -16.83 19.51
N ARG A 20 5.67 -15.63 20.05
CA ARG A 20 4.32 -15.06 20.13
C ARG A 20 3.82 -14.58 18.75
N TYR A 21 4.71 -14.03 17.92
CA TYR A 21 4.37 -13.44 16.62
C TYR A 21 4.75 -14.30 15.42
N SER A 22 5.01 -15.58 15.62
CA SER A 22 5.39 -16.51 14.54
C SER A 22 4.40 -16.61 13.39
N MET A 23 3.17 -16.12 13.56
CA MET A 23 2.14 -16.07 12.51
C MET A 23 2.12 -14.74 11.73
N ILE A 24 2.82 -13.69 12.20
CA ILE A 24 2.85 -12.40 11.53
C ILE A 24 4.11 -12.35 10.65
N ILE A 25 3.90 -12.26 9.35
CA ILE A 25 4.99 -12.16 8.39
C ILE A 25 5.45 -10.70 8.30
N GLY A 26 6.77 -10.47 8.42
CA GLY A 26 7.33 -9.12 8.40
C GLY A 26 6.84 -8.26 9.57
N ARG A 27 6.48 -7.03 9.30
CA ARG A 27 5.80 -6.09 10.22
C ARG A 27 6.52 -5.84 11.55
N LYS A 28 7.85 -5.97 11.55
CA LYS A 28 8.64 -5.89 12.79
C LYS A 28 8.55 -4.50 13.45
N GLU A 29 8.54 -3.46 12.63
CA GLU A 29 8.47 -2.07 13.10
C GLU A 29 7.09 -1.76 13.66
N GLU A 30 6.02 -2.18 12.98
CA GLU A 30 4.65 -1.99 13.41
C GLU A 30 4.34 -2.76 14.70
N ILE A 31 4.85 -4.00 14.84
CA ILE A 31 4.73 -4.79 16.07
C ILE A 31 5.47 -4.11 17.22
N ALA A 32 6.71 -3.66 16.99
CA ALA A 32 7.51 -2.98 18.01
C ALA A 32 6.84 -1.69 18.50
N GLU A 33 6.25 -0.91 17.58
CA GLU A 33 5.52 0.31 17.95
C GLU A 33 4.24 -0.02 18.74
N LEU A 34 3.46 -1.03 18.32
CA LEU A 34 2.27 -1.47 19.08
C LEU A 34 2.63 -1.97 20.50
N GLU A 35 3.72 -2.72 20.65
CA GLU A 35 4.18 -3.18 21.97
C GLU A 35 4.64 -2.02 22.84
N LYS A 36 5.38 -1.07 22.28
CA LYS A 36 5.80 0.14 22.99
C LYS A 36 4.59 0.95 23.50
N LEU A 37 3.58 1.15 22.66
CA LEU A 37 2.35 1.86 23.00
C LEU A 37 1.51 1.09 24.03
N TYR A 38 1.48 -0.24 23.96
CA TYR A 38 0.79 -1.07 24.94
C TYR A 38 1.40 -0.95 26.35
N HIS A 39 2.72 -0.80 26.45
CA HIS A 39 3.45 -0.69 27.70
C HIS A 39 3.70 0.76 28.14
N SER A 40 3.11 1.75 27.48
CA SER A 40 3.20 3.13 27.93
C SER A 40 2.31 3.35 29.19
N ASP A 41 2.62 4.37 29.94
CA ASP A 41 1.93 4.79 31.18
C ASP A 41 1.03 6.02 30.96
N ARG A 42 0.55 6.21 29.73
CA ARG A 42 -0.32 7.31 29.33
C ARG A 42 -1.42 6.84 28.38
N PRO A 43 -2.51 7.61 28.23
CA PRO A 43 -3.53 7.26 27.24
C PRO A 43 -2.96 7.27 25.82
N GLU A 44 -3.24 6.23 25.05
CA GLU A 44 -2.77 6.11 23.67
C GLU A 44 -3.94 6.08 22.69
N PHE A 45 -3.84 6.91 21.65
CA PHE A 45 -4.78 6.94 20.53
C PHE A 45 -4.04 6.62 19.22
N VAL A 46 -4.25 5.42 18.71
CA VAL A 46 -3.51 4.87 17.58
C VAL A 46 -4.42 4.74 16.36
N ALA A 47 -4.02 5.32 15.25
CA ALA A 47 -4.68 5.12 13.97
C ALA A 47 -3.86 4.20 13.07
N ILE A 48 -4.46 3.08 12.61
CA ILE A 48 -3.83 2.15 11.66
C ILE A 48 -4.61 2.19 10.35
N TYR A 49 -3.97 2.60 9.28
CA TYR A 49 -4.61 2.77 7.99
C TYR A 49 -3.76 2.22 6.85
N GLY A 50 -4.33 2.17 5.66
CA GLY A 50 -3.71 1.67 4.46
C GLY A 50 -4.69 0.87 3.62
N ARG A 51 -4.22 0.43 2.47
CA ARG A 51 -5.04 -0.27 1.47
C ARG A 51 -5.85 -1.42 2.08
N ARG A 52 -7.02 -1.69 1.51
CA ARG A 52 -7.83 -2.87 1.88
C ARG A 52 -7.02 -4.15 1.61
N ARG A 53 -7.18 -5.16 2.50
CA ARG A 53 -6.57 -6.50 2.40
C ARG A 53 -5.08 -6.61 2.67
N VAL A 54 -4.43 -5.55 3.17
CA VAL A 54 -3.01 -5.58 3.60
C VAL A 54 -2.78 -6.20 4.98
N GLY A 55 -3.86 -6.60 5.69
CA GLY A 55 -3.75 -7.32 6.96
C GLY A 55 -3.83 -6.45 8.22
N LYS A 56 -4.41 -5.23 8.17
CA LYS A 56 -4.55 -4.33 9.36
C LYS A 56 -5.19 -5.03 10.56
N THR A 57 -6.39 -5.55 10.38
CA THR A 57 -7.14 -6.27 11.44
C THR A 57 -6.39 -7.49 11.95
N PHE A 58 -5.72 -8.23 11.03
CA PHE A 58 -4.91 -9.39 11.38
C PHE A 58 -3.72 -9.00 12.26
N LEU A 59 -2.98 -7.95 11.88
CA LEU A 59 -1.86 -7.43 12.66
C LEU A 59 -2.29 -7.10 14.10
N ILE A 60 -3.34 -6.28 14.26
CA ILE A 60 -3.82 -5.87 15.58
C ILE A 60 -4.24 -7.07 16.43
N LYS A 61 -5.07 -7.97 15.86
CA LYS A 61 -5.58 -9.15 16.58
C LYS A 61 -4.48 -10.12 16.96
N GLN A 62 -3.42 -10.24 16.17
CA GLN A 62 -2.31 -11.13 16.49
C GLN A 62 -1.31 -10.46 17.46
N ALA A 63 -0.96 -9.19 17.22
CA ALA A 63 -0.03 -8.46 18.08
C ALA A 63 -0.59 -8.31 19.50
N LEU A 64 -1.87 -8.04 19.63
CA LEU A 64 -2.54 -7.82 20.91
C LEU A 64 -3.44 -8.99 21.35
N LYS A 65 -3.14 -10.21 20.88
CA LYS A 65 -3.91 -11.41 21.21
C LYS A 65 -4.02 -11.62 22.72
N GLY A 66 -5.28 -11.74 23.21
CA GLY A 66 -5.58 -11.89 24.63
C GLY A 66 -5.43 -10.62 25.47
N ARG A 67 -5.24 -9.45 24.82
CA ARG A 67 -5.08 -8.13 25.47
C ARG A 67 -6.18 -7.14 25.09
N ILE A 68 -7.03 -7.47 24.11
CA ILE A 68 -8.11 -6.60 23.64
C ILE A 68 -9.28 -6.71 24.62
N THR A 69 -9.60 -5.60 25.28
CA THR A 69 -10.70 -5.49 26.25
C THR A 69 -12.05 -5.31 25.56
N PHE A 70 -12.08 -4.47 24.50
CA PHE A 70 -13.26 -4.27 23.67
C PHE A 70 -12.89 -4.26 22.19
N GLN A 71 -13.68 -4.90 21.34
CA GLN A 71 -13.53 -4.85 19.89
C GLN A 71 -14.87 -4.70 19.20
N HIS A 72 -14.89 -3.87 18.15
CA HIS A 72 -16.02 -3.73 17.25
C HIS A 72 -15.54 -3.50 15.82
N THR A 73 -16.32 -3.95 14.84
CA THR A 73 -16.09 -3.69 13.41
C THR A 73 -17.30 -2.98 12.83
N GLY A 74 -17.09 -1.83 12.19
CA GLY A 74 -18.15 -1.12 11.48
C GLY A 74 -18.81 -1.98 10.40
N VAL A 75 -20.11 -1.82 10.20
CA VAL A 75 -20.88 -2.57 9.20
C VAL A 75 -20.67 -1.95 7.83
N SER A 76 -20.36 -2.79 6.82
CA SER A 76 -20.10 -2.32 5.45
C SER A 76 -21.29 -1.56 4.86
N PRO A 77 -21.09 -0.39 4.24
CA PRO A 77 -22.17 0.35 3.58
C PRO A 77 -22.60 -0.24 2.24
N VAL A 78 -21.86 -1.20 1.68
CA VAL A 78 -22.03 -1.69 0.31
C VAL A 78 -23.37 -2.42 0.09
N ASP A 79 -23.93 -3.01 1.15
CA ASP A 79 -25.13 -3.83 1.08
C ASP A 79 -26.36 -3.15 1.72
N GLN A 80 -26.34 -1.82 1.89
CA GLN A 80 -27.40 -1.10 2.60
C GLN A 80 -28.03 0.02 1.75
N ASP A 81 -29.26 -0.18 1.31
CA ASP A 81 -29.96 0.70 0.35
C ASP A 81 -30.51 2.01 0.94
N ASN A 82 -30.56 2.20 2.27
CA ASN A 82 -31.22 3.33 2.91
C ASN A 82 -30.36 3.99 4.00
N GLU A 83 -30.09 5.32 3.89
CA GLU A 83 -29.28 6.07 4.86
C GLU A 83 -29.80 6.02 6.31
N LYS A 84 -31.11 6.09 6.52
CA LYS A 84 -31.71 6.00 7.87
C LYS A 84 -31.51 4.61 8.49
N SER A 85 -31.54 3.57 7.66
CA SER A 85 -31.29 2.20 8.05
C SER A 85 -29.82 2.00 8.48
N ARG A 86 -28.89 2.69 7.82
CA ARG A 86 -27.44 2.54 8.08
C ARG A 86 -27.05 2.93 9.50
N MET A 87 -27.44 4.10 9.98
CA MET A 87 -27.13 4.53 11.35
C MET A 87 -27.71 3.54 12.39
N LYS A 88 -28.96 3.13 12.20
CA LYS A 88 -29.62 2.16 13.11
C LYS A 88 -28.84 0.84 13.15
N THR A 89 -28.48 0.29 11.99
CA THR A 89 -27.73 -0.96 11.89
C THR A 89 -26.34 -0.84 12.54
N GLN A 90 -25.66 0.29 12.39
CA GLN A 90 -24.37 0.53 13.06
C GLN A 90 -24.53 0.54 14.59
N LEU A 91 -25.53 1.25 15.11
CA LEU A 91 -25.80 1.33 16.56
C LEU A 91 -26.20 -0.04 17.14
N GLU A 92 -27.06 -0.80 16.44
CA GLU A 92 -27.46 -2.15 16.85
C GLU A 92 -26.23 -3.09 16.87
N SER A 93 -25.40 -3.07 15.85
CA SER A 93 -24.18 -3.86 15.79
C SER A 93 -23.20 -3.51 16.91
N PHE A 94 -23.02 -2.21 17.19
CA PHE A 94 -22.19 -1.74 18.29
C PHE A 94 -22.74 -2.18 19.63
N TYR A 95 -24.04 -2.07 19.85
CA TYR A 95 -24.70 -2.52 21.07
C TYR A 95 -24.54 -4.03 21.30
N TYR A 96 -24.72 -4.86 20.26
CA TYR A 96 -24.46 -6.29 20.39
C TYR A 96 -22.98 -6.60 20.72
N ALA A 97 -22.04 -5.81 20.21
CA ALA A 97 -20.65 -5.96 20.60
C ALA A 97 -20.42 -5.65 22.09
N LEU A 98 -21.09 -4.62 22.63
CA LEU A 98 -21.06 -4.30 24.08
C LEU A 98 -21.65 -5.44 24.93
N LEU A 99 -22.82 -5.97 24.57
CA LEU A 99 -23.44 -7.08 25.27
C LEU A 99 -22.57 -8.34 25.26
N ASN A 100 -22.02 -8.69 24.11
CA ASN A 100 -21.14 -9.86 23.94
C ASN A 100 -19.85 -9.77 24.77
N GLN A 101 -19.47 -8.56 25.19
CA GLN A 101 -18.27 -8.31 25.96
C GLN A 101 -18.53 -7.93 27.42
N GLY A 102 -19.78 -8.18 27.87
CA GLY A 102 -20.12 -8.15 29.30
C GLY A 102 -20.94 -6.96 29.76
N LEU A 103 -21.47 -6.11 28.87
CA LEU A 103 -22.39 -5.04 29.28
C LEU A 103 -23.74 -5.63 29.66
N GLU A 104 -24.24 -5.35 30.84
CA GLU A 104 -25.54 -5.79 31.33
C GLU A 104 -26.39 -4.63 31.88
N GLY A 105 -27.71 -4.77 31.83
CA GLY A 105 -28.64 -3.85 32.51
C GLY A 105 -28.95 -2.53 31.74
N TYR A 106 -28.44 -2.34 30.54
CA TYR A 106 -28.67 -1.15 29.74
C TYR A 106 -29.54 -1.40 28.52
N LYS A 107 -30.29 -0.37 28.11
CA LYS A 107 -31.07 -0.39 26.86
C LYS A 107 -30.21 -0.08 25.66
N ALA A 108 -30.65 -0.50 24.46
CA ALA A 108 -30.00 -0.18 23.20
C ALA A 108 -29.90 1.34 22.99
N PRO A 109 -28.73 1.86 22.59
CA PRO A 109 -28.50 3.28 22.36
C PRO A 109 -29.26 3.75 21.10
N LYS A 110 -29.72 5.00 21.13
CA LYS A 110 -30.38 5.65 19.98
C LYS A 110 -29.46 6.63 19.26
N THR A 111 -28.37 7.02 19.90
CA THR A 111 -27.37 7.97 19.40
C THR A 111 -25.97 7.45 19.65
N TRP A 112 -24.99 7.95 18.89
CA TRP A 112 -23.59 7.62 19.14
C TRP A 112 -23.07 8.13 20.48
N MET A 113 -23.63 9.24 21.01
CA MET A 113 -23.31 9.73 22.35
C MET A 113 -23.70 8.70 23.43
N GLU A 114 -24.92 8.13 23.32
CA GLU A 114 -25.37 7.06 24.22
C GLU A 114 -24.51 5.78 24.03
N ALA A 115 -24.17 5.43 22.78
CA ALA A 115 -23.37 4.24 22.49
C ALA A 115 -21.97 4.32 23.11
N PHE A 116 -21.28 5.47 23.00
CA PHE A 116 -19.98 5.67 23.64
C PHE A 116 -20.09 5.74 25.16
N PHE A 117 -21.14 6.36 25.71
CA PHE A 117 -21.41 6.28 27.14
C PHE A 117 -21.54 4.83 27.63
N LEU A 118 -22.22 3.97 26.91
CA LEU A 118 -22.31 2.55 27.25
C LEU A 118 -20.95 1.84 27.18
N LEU A 119 -20.08 2.23 26.23
CA LEU A 119 -18.72 1.72 26.18
C LEU A 119 -17.90 2.17 27.40
N GLU A 120 -18.06 3.42 27.84
CA GLU A 120 -17.43 3.91 29.07
C GLU A 120 -17.84 3.09 30.30
N GLN A 121 -19.13 2.78 30.41
CA GLN A 121 -19.66 1.94 31.52
C GLN A 121 -19.08 0.52 31.48
N LEU A 122 -19.00 -0.07 30.28
CA LEU A 122 -18.38 -1.39 30.10
C LEU A 122 -16.90 -1.37 30.54
N LEU A 123 -16.13 -0.39 30.07
CA LEU A 123 -14.70 -0.28 30.38
C LEU A 123 -14.45 0.01 31.87
N GLN A 124 -15.31 0.80 32.52
CA GLN A 124 -15.26 1.01 33.99
C GLN A 124 -15.53 -0.29 34.75
N ASN A 125 -16.53 -1.07 34.32
CA ASN A 125 -16.86 -2.35 34.98
C ASN A 125 -15.75 -3.40 34.81
N LEU A 126 -15.01 -3.36 33.69
CA LEU A 126 -13.91 -4.28 33.39
C LEU A 126 -12.55 -3.78 33.89
N ASP A 127 -12.49 -2.60 34.50
CA ASP A 127 -11.22 -1.99 34.94
C ASP A 127 -10.66 -2.76 36.14
N ASN A 128 -9.52 -3.36 35.93
CA ASN A 128 -8.74 -4.09 36.94
C ASN A 128 -7.38 -3.44 37.21
N GLY A 129 -7.17 -2.21 36.72
CA GLY A 129 -5.91 -1.48 36.81
C GLY A 129 -4.90 -1.82 35.72
N GLU A 130 -5.18 -2.84 34.89
CA GLU A 130 -4.34 -3.21 33.76
C GLU A 130 -4.68 -2.39 32.51
N ARG A 131 -3.79 -2.44 31.50
CA ARG A 131 -3.98 -1.78 30.20
C ARG A 131 -5.25 -2.28 29.51
N GLN A 132 -6.19 -1.40 29.22
CA GLN A 132 -7.41 -1.67 28.48
C GLN A 132 -7.25 -1.28 27.00
N VAL A 133 -7.33 -2.24 26.11
CA VAL A 133 -7.25 -2.01 24.67
C VAL A 133 -8.66 -1.99 24.06
N VAL A 134 -9.03 -0.84 23.52
CA VAL A 134 -10.26 -0.64 22.75
C VAL A 134 -9.93 -0.65 21.26
N PHE A 135 -10.40 -1.66 20.54
CA PHE A 135 -10.15 -1.80 19.11
C PHE A 135 -11.41 -1.58 18.29
N ILE A 136 -11.43 -0.53 17.47
CA ILE A 136 -12.53 -0.22 16.53
C ILE A 136 -12.03 -0.37 15.11
N ASP A 137 -12.49 -1.43 14.45
CA ASP A 137 -12.14 -1.76 13.08
C ASP A 137 -13.11 -1.11 12.08
N GLU A 138 -12.63 -0.71 10.90
CA GLU A 138 -13.36 -0.01 9.86
C GLU A 138 -14.18 1.19 10.40
N LEU A 139 -13.53 2.00 11.25
CA LEU A 139 -14.12 3.20 11.85
C LEU A 139 -14.83 4.12 10.83
N PRO A 140 -14.29 4.35 9.60
CA PRO A 140 -14.94 5.19 8.61
C PRO A 140 -16.36 4.74 8.23
N TRP A 141 -16.69 3.45 8.34
CA TRP A 141 -18.02 2.94 8.00
C TRP A 141 -19.08 3.32 9.03
N MET A 142 -18.67 3.65 10.26
CA MET A 142 -19.57 4.07 11.33
C MET A 142 -20.02 5.53 11.17
N ASP A 143 -19.23 6.36 10.48
CA ASP A 143 -19.53 7.77 10.21
C ASP A 143 -20.50 7.90 9.05
N THR A 144 -21.76 7.59 9.32
CA THR A 144 -22.82 7.75 8.32
C THR A 144 -23.30 9.21 8.26
N PRO A 145 -23.82 9.70 7.12
CA PRO A 145 -24.25 11.08 6.97
C PRO A 145 -25.21 11.51 8.10
N ARG A 146 -24.94 12.65 8.72
CA ARG A 146 -25.77 13.27 9.79
C ARG A 146 -25.96 12.41 11.03
N SER A 147 -25.14 11.38 11.25
CA SER A 147 -25.25 10.48 12.40
C SER A 147 -24.76 11.10 13.74
N GLY A 148 -24.00 12.18 13.70
CA GLY A 148 -23.33 12.74 14.86
C GLY A 148 -22.19 11.84 15.40
N PHE A 149 -21.67 10.94 14.57
CA PHE A 149 -20.61 10.01 14.97
C PHE A 149 -19.33 10.72 15.41
N LEU A 150 -18.79 11.59 14.55
CA LEU A 150 -17.53 12.29 14.85
C LEU A 150 -17.58 13.13 16.12
N PRO A 151 -18.60 13.98 16.36
CA PRO A 151 -18.73 14.70 17.64
C PRO A 151 -18.82 13.79 18.85
N ALA A 152 -19.53 12.66 18.74
CA ALA A 152 -19.64 11.70 19.84
C ALA A 152 -18.32 10.97 20.09
N PHE A 153 -17.61 10.58 19.05
CA PHE A 153 -16.28 9.96 19.12
C PHE A 153 -15.23 10.93 19.69
N GLU A 154 -15.28 12.20 19.28
CA GLU A 154 -14.45 13.27 19.81
C GLU A 154 -14.69 13.46 21.32
N ASN A 155 -15.95 13.48 21.74
CA ASN A 155 -16.31 13.57 23.16
C ASN A 155 -15.81 12.34 23.95
N PHE A 156 -15.96 11.14 23.40
CA PHE A 156 -15.46 9.92 24.03
C PHE A 156 -13.94 9.97 24.27
N TRP A 157 -13.15 10.41 23.27
CA TRP A 157 -11.72 10.56 23.47
C TRP A 157 -11.36 11.70 24.44
N ASN A 158 -11.81 12.92 24.14
CA ASN A 158 -11.41 14.12 24.88
C ASN A 158 -12.02 14.19 26.30
N GLY A 159 -13.26 13.73 26.45
CA GLY A 159 -13.99 13.80 27.72
C GLY A 159 -13.70 12.63 28.64
N TRP A 160 -13.34 11.45 28.10
CA TRP A 160 -13.19 10.26 28.93
C TRP A 160 -11.85 9.54 28.77
N CYS A 161 -11.44 9.13 27.55
CA CYS A 161 -10.24 8.32 27.33
C CYS A 161 -8.94 9.06 27.71
N SER A 162 -8.83 10.34 27.33
CA SER A 162 -7.58 11.13 27.48
C SER A 162 -7.18 11.39 28.93
N GLY A 163 -8.08 11.18 29.88
CA GLY A 163 -7.80 11.31 31.31
C GLY A 163 -7.47 9.98 32.00
N ARG A 164 -7.24 8.89 31.26
CA ARG A 164 -7.04 7.53 31.81
C ARG A 164 -5.77 6.90 31.28
N ASP A 165 -4.76 6.79 32.13
CA ASP A 165 -3.43 6.31 31.74
C ASP A 165 -3.42 4.85 31.23
N ASN A 166 -4.44 4.07 31.60
CA ASN A 166 -4.55 2.67 31.20
C ASN A 166 -5.37 2.43 29.92
N ILE A 167 -5.79 3.45 29.18
CA ILE A 167 -6.54 3.29 27.91
C ILE A 167 -5.60 3.32 26.70
N MET A 168 -5.78 2.33 25.80
CA MET A 168 -5.22 2.33 24.46
C MET A 168 -6.35 2.17 23.45
N LEU A 169 -6.73 3.27 22.79
CA LEU A 169 -7.73 3.27 21.72
C LEU A 169 -7.04 3.06 20.38
N ILE A 170 -7.37 1.97 19.70
CA ILE A 170 -6.87 1.65 18.38
C ILE A 170 -8.02 1.71 17.40
N VAL A 171 -7.89 2.54 16.39
CA VAL A 171 -8.83 2.62 15.28
C VAL A 171 -8.18 2.19 13.99
N CYS A 172 -8.92 1.47 13.15
CA CYS A 172 -8.39 1.20 11.82
C CYS A 172 -9.45 1.39 10.72
N GLY A 173 -8.99 1.50 9.49
CA GLY A 173 -9.87 1.61 8.33
C GLY A 173 -9.13 1.51 7.01
N SER A 174 -9.86 1.07 5.99
CA SER A 174 -9.38 0.99 4.62
C SER A 174 -9.60 2.29 3.83
N ALA A 175 -10.53 3.14 4.26
CA ALA A 175 -10.71 4.50 3.72
C ALA A 175 -9.65 5.46 4.30
N THR A 176 -8.43 5.34 3.80
CA THR A 176 -7.26 6.10 4.28
C THR A 176 -7.49 7.60 4.29
N SER A 177 -8.11 8.14 3.24
CA SER A 177 -8.41 9.58 3.14
C SER A 177 -9.35 10.06 4.25
N TRP A 178 -10.31 9.22 4.69
CA TRP A 178 -11.19 9.55 5.81
C TRP A 178 -10.39 9.62 7.12
N ILE A 179 -9.53 8.61 7.40
CA ILE A 179 -8.68 8.60 8.60
C ILE A 179 -7.79 9.84 8.63
N LEU A 180 -7.09 10.13 7.54
CA LEU A 180 -6.20 11.28 7.46
C LEU A 180 -6.94 12.62 7.60
N SER A 181 -8.09 12.77 6.94
CA SER A 181 -8.84 14.04 6.99
C SER A 181 -9.55 14.30 8.30
N ASN A 182 -10.05 13.25 8.98
CA ASN A 182 -10.87 13.39 10.17
C ASN A 182 -10.11 13.17 11.49
N LEU A 183 -9.01 12.43 11.48
CA LEU A 183 -8.22 12.16 12.69
C LEU A 183 -6.85 12.86 12.66
N SER A 184 -6.09 12.74 11.58
CA SER A 184 -4.71 13.25 11.50
C SER A 184 -4.64 14.74 11.15
N LYS A 185 -5.30 15.13 10.05
CA LYS A 185 -5.25 16.51 9.49
C LYS A 185 -6.45 17.38 9.91
N ASN A 186 -7.36 16.84 10.70
CA ASN A 186 -8.56 17.56 11.16
C ASN A 186 -8.17 18.79 11.97
N LYS A 187 -8.88 19.90 11.75
CA LYS A 187 -8.74 21.14 12.54
C LYS A 187 -9.73 21.21 13.71
N GLY A 188 -10.51 20.15 13.93
CA GLY A 188 -11.48 20.01 15.05
C GLY A 188 -10.84 19.49 16.32
N GLY A 189 -11.65 18.99 17.25
CA GLY A 189 -11.21 18.57 18.58
C GLY A 189 -10.34 17.31 18.62
N LEU A 190 -10.22 16.57 17.50
CA LEU A 190 -9.27 15.44 17.37
C LEU A 190 -7.90 15.86 16.85
N TYR A 191 -7.69 17.15 16.55
CA TYR A 191 -6.40 17.65 16.05
C TYR A 191 -5.28 17.41 17.07
N GLY A 192 -4.20 16.74 16.62
CA GLY A 192 -3.04 16.45 17.46
C GLY A 192 -3.32 15.47 18.62
N ARG A 193 -4.43 14.72 18.57
CA ARG A 193 -4.80 13.72 19.58
C ARG A 193 -4.26 12.34 19.31
N LEU A 194 -3.95 12.02 18.05
CA LEU A 194 -3.28 10.76 17.74
C LEU A 194 -1.88 10.74 18.38
N THR A 195 -1.61 9.69 19.14
CA THR A 195 -0.28 9.44 19.73
C THR A 195 0.60 8.63 18.79
N ALA A 196 0.00 7.85 17.86
CA ALA A 196 0.70 7.15 16.82
C ALA A 196 -0.17 6.98 15.56
N GLU A 197 0.50 7.04 14.41
CA GLU A 197 -0.07 6.77 13.09
C GLU A 197 0.74 5.67 12.41
N ILE A 198 0.10 4.54 12.10
CA ILE A 198 0.75 3.38 11.45
C ILE A 198 0.12 3.18 10.08
N LYS A 199 0.86 3.52 9.02
CA LYS A 199 0.46 3.20 7.66
C LYS A 199 0.91 1.79 7.30
N LEU A 200 -0.05 0.88 7.08
CA LEU A 200 0.23 -0.49 6.66
C LEU A 200 0.21 -0.60 5.14
N SER A 201 1.38 -0.71 4.54
CA SER A 201 1.55 -0.88 3.09
C SER A 201 1.44 -2.35 2.66
N PRO A 202 1.28 -2.66 1.36
CA PRO A 202 1.46 -4.01 0.83
C PRO A 202 2.79 -4.64 1.27
N PHE A 203 2.89 -5.94 1.23
CA PHE A 203 4.16 -6.64 1.47
C PHE A 203 5.21 -6.21 0.43
N THR A 204 6.45 -6.09 0.87
CA THR A 204 7.61 -6.03 -0.02
C THR A 204 7.86 -7.39 -0.65
N LEU A 205 8.74 -7.47 -1.66
CA LEU A 205 9.19 -8.76 -2.23
C LEU A 205 9.77 -9.68 -1.16
N LYS A 206 10.55 -9.12 -0.23
CA LYS A 206 11.09 -9.86 0.92
C LYS A 206 9.98 -10.47 1.79
N GLU A 207 8.96 -9.69 2.13
CA GLU A 207 7.83 -10.17 2.93
C GLU A 207 6.99 -11.19 2.17
N CYS A 208 6.85 -11.06 0.85
CA CYS A 208 6.22 -12.08 0.00
C CYS A 208 6.99 -13.40 0.03
N ALA A 209 8.34 -13.35 -0.07
CA ALA A 209 9.18 -14.54 0.03
C ALA A 209 9.00 -15.22 1.40
N MET A 210 9.06 -14.46 2.49
CA MET A 210 8.80 -14.96 3.84
C MET A 210 7.40 -15.58 3.98
N TYR A 211 6.40 -15.00 3.32
CA TYR A 211 5.03 -15.53 3.32
C TYR A 211 4.97 -16.90 2.64
N PHE A 212 5.51 -17.03 1.43
CA PHE A 212 5.50 -18.30 0.68
C PHE A 212 6.30 -19.39 1.40
N GLU A 213 7.45 -19.04 1.97
CA GLU A 213 8.24 -19.96 2.83
C GLU A 213 7.41 -20.43 4.04
N HIS A 214 6.80 -19.51 4.79
CA HIS A 214 5.95 -19.84 5.94
C HIS A 214 4.75 -20.73 5.55
N ALA A 215 4.14 -20.46 4.39
CA ALA A 215 3.05 -21.26 3.84
C ALA A 215 3.51 -22.61 3.28
N ASN A 216 4.82 -22.91 3.27
CA ASN A 216 5.42 -24.05 2.58
C ASN A 216 5.04 -24.14 1.09
N ILE A 217 4.99 -23.03 0.40
CA ILE A 217 4.79 -22.92 -1.04
C ILE A 217 6.15 -22.67 -1.68
N GLN A 218 6.66 -23.66 -2.41
CA GLN A 218 7.98 -23.57 -3.06
C GLN A 218 7.86 -22.69 -4.30
N MET A 219 8.54 -21.56 -4.30
CA MET A 219 8.63 -20.61 -5.43
C MET A 219 10.03 -20.05 -5.51
N SER A 220 10.53 -19.88 -6.75
CA SER A 220 11.76 -19.13 -6.99
C SER A 220 11.55 -17.64 -6.75
N GLN A 221 12.63 -16.88 -6.53
CA GLN A 221 12.53 -15.41 -6.46
C GLN A 221 11.92 -14.82 -7.74
N TYR A 222 12.19 -15.42 -8.89
CA TYR A 222 11.62 -15.03 -10.17
C TYR A 222 10.09 -15.20 -10.18
N ASP A 223 9.56 -16.34 -9.70
CA ASP A 223 8.11 -16.57 -9.61
C ASP A 223 7.45 -15.65 -8.57
N ILE A 224 8.15 -15.38 -7.45
CA ILE A 224 7.67 -14.42 -6.44
C ILE A 224 7.59 -13.01 -7.05
N LEU A 225 8.58 -12.61 -7.84
CA LEU A 225 8.58 -11.33 -8.56
C LEU A 225 7.42 -11.27 -9.57
N GLN A 226 7.19 -12.33 -10.35
CA GLN A 226 6.03 -12.41 -11.25
C GLN A 226 4.71 -12.35 -10.49
N SER A 227 4.60 -13.06 -9.36
CA SER A 227 3.43 -12.96 -8.46
C SER A 227 3.21 -11.52 -7.98
N TYR A 228 4.28 -10.83 -7.62
CA TYR A 228 4.21 -9.42 -7.20
C TYR A 228 3.73 -8.49 -8.32
N MET A 229 4.19 -8.71 -9.55
CA MET A 229 3.76 -7.95 -10.72
C MET A 229 2.25 -8.09 -11.00
N VAL A 230 1.63 -9.21 -10.58
CA VAL A 230 0.19 -9.46 -10.78
C VAL A 230 -0.62 -9.04 -9.54
N PHE A 231 -0.19 -9.41 -8.35
CA PHE A 231 -0.96 -9.28 -7.11
C PHE A 231 -0.53 -8.13 -6.20
N GLY A 232 0.60 -7.47 -6.48
CA GLY A 232 1.07 -6.26 -5.82
C GLY A 232 1.42 -6.43 -4.33
N GLY A 233 1.86 -7.62 -3.91
CA GLY A 233 2.25 -7.87 -2.51
C GLY A 233 1.08 -7.81 -1.52
N ILE A 234 -0.16 -8.00 -1.97
CA ILE A 234 -1.34 -7.99 -1.09
C ILE A 234 -1.49 -9.36 -0.41
N PRO A 235 -1.33 -9.45 0.94
CA PRO A 235 -1.35 -10.71 1.67
C PRO A 235 -2.58 -11.55 1.40
N TYR A 236 -3.75 -10.92 1.32
CA TYR A 236 -5.00 -11.62 1.02
C TYR A 236 -5.01 -12.28 -0.36
N TYR A 237 -4.41 -11.66 -1.38
CA TYR A 237 -4.40 -12.22 -2.72
C TYR A 237 -3.44 -13.39 -2.81
N ILE A 238 -2.24 -13.26 -2.27
CA ILE A 238 -1.25 -14.34 -2.26
C ILE A 238 -1.64 -15.49 -1.34
N SER A 239 -2.58 -15.29 -0.39
CA SER A 239 -3.11 -16.36 0.47
C SER A 239 -3.92 -17.42 -0.29
N TYR A 240 -4.32 -17.15 -1.52
CA TYR A 240 -5.01 -18.12 -2.38
C TYR A 240 -4.08 -19.06 -3.13
N PHE A 241 -2.77 -18.83 -3.09
CA PHE A 241 -1.79 -19.74 -3.70
C PHE A 241 -1.83 -21.11 -3.06
N GLN A 242 -1.75 -22.14 -3.88
CA GLN A 242 -1.82 -23.54 -3.48
C GLN A 242 -0.47 -24.22 -3.67
N LYS A 243 -0.09 -25.09 -2.73
CA LYS A 243 1.11 -25.92 -2.79
C LYS A 243 1.06 -26.85 -4.00
N GLY A 244 2.22 -27.07 -4.62
CA GLY A 244 2.36 -28.02 -5.73
C GLY A 244 1.85 -27.50 -7.08
N LEU A 245 1.46 -26.22 -7.15
CA LEU A 245 1.11 -25.55 -8.39
C LEU A 245 2.18 -24.51 -8.75
N SER A 246 2.42 -24.33 -10.05
CA SER A 246 3.28 -23.25 -10.55
C SER A 246 2.65 -21.87 -10.32
N PHE A 247 3.43 -20.80 -10.57
CA PHE A 247 2.93 -19.43 -10.56
C PHE A 247 1.74 -19.26 -11.52
N GLU A 248 1.87 -19.78 -12.74
CA GLU A 248 0.85 -19.69 -13.80
C GLU A 248 -0.45 -20.38 -13.38
N GLN A 249 -0.33 -21.64 -12.94
CA GLN A 249 -1.49 -22.42 -12.48
C GLN A 249 -2.21 -21.77 -11.30
N ASN A 250 -1.47 -21.19 -10.37
CA ASN A 250 -2.07 -20.45 -9.27
C ASN A 250 -2.77 -19.18 -9.76
N THR A 251 -2.14 -18.41 -10.66
CA THR A 251 -2.69 -17.18 -11.20
C THR A 251 -3.98 -17.45 -11.99
N ASP A 252 -3.99 -18.49 -12.82
CA ASP A 252 -5.19 -18.92 -13.55
C ASP A 252 -6.35 -19.25 -12.60
N LYS A 253 -6.11 -20.05 -11.58
CA LYS A 253 -7.14 -20.40 -10.58
C LYS A 253 -7.68 -19.21 -9.78
N ILE A 254 -6.84 -18.20 -9.52
CA ILE A 254 -7.20 -17.04 -8.71
C ILE A 254 -7.99 -16.01 -9.53
N LEU A 255 -7.60 -15.80 -10.80
CA LEU A 255 -8.10 -14.69 -11.63
C LEU A 255 -8.99 -15.13 -12.80
N PHE A 256 -8.85 -16.36 -13.29
CA PHE A 256 -9.47 -16.82 -14.54
C PHE A 256 -10.33 -18.07 -14.35
N GLY A 257 -11.15 -18.40 -15.35
CA GLY A 257 -11.99 -19.60 -15.37
C GLY A 257 -13.41 -19.39 -14.81
N ASN A 258 -14.10 -20.49 -14.50
CA ASN A 258 -15.53 -20.46 -14.19
C ASN A 258 -15.86 -19.83 -12.82
N LYS A 259 -14.97 -19.96 -11.82
CA LYS A 259 -15.18 -19.49 -10.45
C LYS A 259 -13.89 -18.90 -9.85
N PRO A 260 -13.29 -17.89 -10.46
CA PRO A 260 -12.07 -17.31 -9.93
C PRO A 260 -12.33 -16.57 -8.61
N ARG A 261 -11.36 -16.67 -7.68
CA ARG A 261 -11.49 -16.11 -6.32
C ARG A 261 -11.61 -14.60 -6.30
N LEU A 262 -10.95 -13.92 -7.23
CA LEU A 262 -10.87 -12.46 -7.31
C LEU A 262 -11.63 -11.86 -8.48
N LYS A 263 -12.63 -12.58 -9.04
CA LYS A 263 -13.42 -12.14 -10.19
C LYS A 263 -13.98 -10.73 -10.06
N ASP A 264 -14.62 -10.41 -8.94
CA ASP A 264 -15.30 -9.14 -8.70
C ASP A 264 -14.48 -8.18 -7.82
N GLU A 265 -13.21 -8.55 -7.54
CA GLU A 265 -12.40 -7.84 -6.55
C GLU A 265 -12.17 -6.39 -6.91
N PHE A 266 -11.90 -6.07 -8.18
CA PHE A 266 -11.70 -4.69 -8.63
C PHE A 266 -12.90 -3.80 -8.25
N ASN A 267 -14.12 -4.22 -8.57
CA ASN A 267 -15.32 -3.45 -8.26
C ASN A 267 -15.59 -3.33 -6.76
N ARG A 268 -15.44 -4.42 -6.01
CA ARG A 268 -15.63 -4.45 -4.54
C ARG A 268 -14.59 -3.62 -3.80
N LEU A 269 -13.37 -3.56 -4.32
CA LEU A 269 -12.29 -2.78 -3.75
C LEU A 269 -12.62 -1.29 -3.77
N PHE A 270 -13.05 -0.76 -4.93
CA PHE A 270 -13.41 0.65 -5.07
C PHE A 270 -14.67 1.02 -4.29
N ALA A 271 -15.70 0.19 -4.33
CA ALA A 271 -16.94 0.41 -3.58
C ALA A 271 -16.74 0.49 -2.07
N ALA A 272 -15.75 -0.23 -1.53
CA ALA A 272 -15.49 -0.26 -0.08
C ALA A 272 -14.58 0.86 0.43
N ILE A 273 -13.78 1.51 -0.44
CA ILE A 273 -12.77 2.48 -0.05
C ILE A 273 -13.20 3.92 -0.33
N PHE A 274 -13.89 4.15 -1.45
CA PHE A 274 -14.15 5.48 -1.96
C PHE A 274 -15.61 5.89 -1.89
N ASN A 275 -15.86 7.12 -1.47
CA ASN A 275 -17.23 7.68 -1.45
C ASN A 275 -17.83 7.82 -2.87
N ASN A 276 -16.97 8.14 -3.87
CA ASN A 276 -17.33 8.19 -5.28
C ASN A 276 -16.56 7.11 -6.06
N PRO A 277 -16.96 5.83 -5.96
CA PRO A 277 -16.22 4.75 -6.58
C PRO A 277 -16.14 4.83 -8.10
N GLU A 278 -17.18 5.35 -8.76
CA GLU A 278 -17.22 5.47 -10.23
C GLU A 278 -16.22 6.50 -10.75
N ASP A 279 -16.07 7.66 -10.09
CA ASP A 279 -15.08 8.67 -10.47
C ASP A 279 -13.66 8.12 -10.25
N SER A 280 -13.43 7.42 -9.16
CA SER A 280 -12.14 6.75 -8.87
C SER A 280 -11.79 5.70 -9.92
N LYS A 281 -12.78 4.89 -10.35
CA LYS A 281 -12.60 3.90 -11.42
C LYS A 281 -12.30 4.54 -12.76
N LYS A 282 -13.00 5.64 -13.14
CA LYS A 282 -12.72 6.38 -14.38
C LYS A 282 -11.28 6.88 -14.42
N VAL A 283 -10.80 7.45 -13.30
CA VAL A 283 -9.41 7.91 -13.18
C VAL A 283 -8.44 6.76 -13.33
N VAL A 284 -8.63 5.65 -12.60
CA VAL A 284 -7.73 4.49 -12.62
C VAL A 284 -7.71 3.83 -14.00
N ARG A 285 -8.86 3.70 -14.68
CA ARG A 285 -8.93 3.19 -16.06
C ARG A 285 -8.14 4.06 -17.03
N LEU A 286 -8.26 5.38 -16.92
CA LEU A 286 -7.47 6.30 -17.74
C LEU A 286 -5.98 6.13 -17.46
N LEU A 287 -5.57 6.10 -16.19
CA LEU A 287 -4.16 5.98 -15.81
C LEU A 287 -3.54 4.66 -16.28
N ALA A 288 -4.32 3.60 -16.38
CA ALA A 288 -3.88 2.31 -16.92
C ALA A 288 -3.50 2.35 -18.41
N THR A 289 -3.90 3.38 -19.16
CA THR A 289 -3.63 3.50 -20.61
C THR A 289 -2.27 4.11 -20.94
N ARG A 290 -1.61 4.79 -19.98
CA ARG A 290 -0.33 5.48 -20.21
C ARG A 290 0.56 5.43 -18.97
N HIS A 291 1.66 4.70 -19.06
CA HIS A 291 2.59 4.44 -17.94
C HIS A 291 3.32 5.68 -17.44
N SER A 292 3.59 6.68 -18.31
CA SER A 292 4.15 7.96 -17.89
C SER A 292 3.15 8.85 -17.11
N GLY A 293 1.90 8.38 -16.92
CA GLY A 293 0.87 9.10 -16.18
C GLY A 293 0.27 10.30 -16.93
N PHE A 294 -0.57 11.04 -16.24
CA PHE A 294 -1.34 12.17 -16.76
C PHE A 294 -1.30 13.32 -15.78
N THR A 295 -1.33 14.56 -16.29
CA THR A 295 -1.57 15.73 -15.45
C THR A 295 -3.04 15.80 -15.02
N ARG A 296 -3.33 16.60 -14.01
CA ARG A 296 -4.70 16.80 -13.53
C ARG A 296 -5.63 17.35 -14.62
N GLU A 297 -5.12 18.23 -15.46
CA GLU A 297 -5.84 18.83 -16.60
C GLU A 297 -6.15 17.78 -17.66
N GLU A 298 -5.18 16.94 -18.01
CA GLU A 298 -5.38 15.81 -18.94
C GLU A 298 -6.41 14.81 -18.40
N ILE A 299 -6.34 14.49 -17.08
CA ILE A 299 -7.33 13.61 -16.42
C ILE A 299 -8.72 14.21 -16.51
N SER A 300 -8.88 15.48 -16.16
CA SER A 300 -10.18 16.18 -16.25
C SER A 300 -10.75 16.10 -17.65
N LYS A 301 -9.94 16.45 -18.66
CA LYS A 301 -10.34 16.45 -20.07
C LYS A 301 -10.74 15.05 -20.57
N ALA A 302 -9.96 14.04 -20.23
CA ALA A 302 -10.19 12.69 -20.74
C ALA A 302 -11.34 11.95 -20.02
N THR A 303 -11.54 12.21 -18.73
CA THR A 303 -12.61 11.57 -17.93
C THR A 303 -13.92 12.32 -17.93
N GLY A 304 -13.94 13.60 -18.34
CA GLY A 304 -15.08 14.49 -18.21
C GLY A 304 -15.36 14.97 -16.77
N LEU A 305 -14.49 14.64 -15.81
CA LEU A 305 -14.64 15.11 -14.43
C LEU A 305 -14.25 16.59 -14.33
N PRO A 306 -15.07 17.43 -13.67
CA PRO A 306 -14.79 18.86 -13.56
C PRO A 306 -13.45 19.15 -12.89
N LEU A 307 -12.69 20.12 -13.44
CA LEU A 307 -11.43 20.58 -12.87
C LEU A 307 -11.69 21.38 -11.58
N GLY A 308 -11.89 20.72 -10.46
CA GLY A 308 -12.28 21.34 -9.19
C GLY A 308 -11.88 20.54 -7.97
N GLY A 309 -12.46 20.89 -6.82
CA GLY A 309 -12.19 20.23 -5.54
C GLY A 309 -12.55 18.75 -5.52
N GLY A 310 -13.58 18.33 -6.29
CA GLY A 310 -13.98 16.92 -6.41
C GLY A 310 -12.86 16.05 -6.97
N LEU A 311 -12.32 16.41 -8.15
CA LEU A 311 -11.21 15.69 -8.76
C LEU A 311 -9.96 15.69 -7.87
N SER A 312 -9.65 16.83 -7.21
CA SER A 312 -8.51 16.90 -6.28
C SER A 312 -8.67 15.93 -5.11
N LYS A 313 -9.86 15.81 -4.53
CA LYS A 313 -10.16 14.86 -3.46
C LYS A 313 -10.05 13.41 -3.95
N THR A 314 -10.56 13.10 -5.13
CA THR A 314 -10.44 11.76 -5.74
C THR A 314 -8.97 11.38 -5.96
N LEU A 315 -8.16 12.28 -6.54
CA LEU A 315 -6.73 12.05 -6.76
C LEU A 315 -5.97 11.87 -5.43
N ALA A 316 -6.23 12.74 -4.45
CA ALA A 316 -5.63 12.62 -3.12
C ALA A 316 -5.99 11.28 -2.45
N ALA A 317 -7.26 10.86 -2.50
CA ALA A 317 -7.70 9.60 -1.93
C ALA A 317 -7.04 8.38 -2.60
N LEU A 318 -6.86 8.40 -3.92
CA LEU A 318 -6.16 7.35 -4.66
C LEU A 318 -4.66 7.29 -4.32
N VAL A 319 -4.00 8.46 -4.13
CA VAL A 319 -2.59 8.53 -3.68
C VAL A 319 -2.44 8.00 -2.24
N GLU A 320 -3.29 8.48 -1.32
CA GLU A 320 -3.25 8.10 0.09
C GLU A 320 -3.52 6.60 0.32
N SER A 321 -4.27 5.98 -0.61
CA SER A 321 -4.62 4.54 -0.59
C SER A 321 -3.68 3.67 -1.43
N ASP A 322 -2.54 4.19 -1.89
CA ASP A 322 -1.50 3.48 -2.65
C ASP A 322 -1.97 2.86 -3.99
N PHE A 323 -3.01 3.43 -4.64
CA PHE A 323 -3.39 3.03 -5.99
C PHE A 323 -2.55 3.74 -7.04
N ILE A 324 -2.30 5.03 -6.82
CA ILE A 324 -1.54 5.88 -7.73
C ILE A 324 -0.43 6.60 -6.98
N THR A 325 0.60 6.99 -7.70
CA THR A 325 1.61 7.93 -7.21
C THR A 325 1.56 9.23 -7.98
N CYS A 326 2.20 10.26 -7.44
CA CYS A 326 2.39 11.51 -8.15
C CYS A 326 3.86 11.92 -8.12
N TYR A 327 4.31 12.50 -9.22
CA TYR A 327 5.67 13.00 -9.36
C TYR A 327 5.70 14.26 -10.22
N SER A 328 6.76 15.06 -10.08
CA SER A 328 7.01 16.20 -10.96
C SER A 328 7.94 15.75 -12.09
N PRO A 329 7.51 15.79 -13.37
CA PRO A 329 8.38 15.40 -14.48
C PRO A 329 9.62 16.27 -14.54
N TYR A 330 10.77 15.67 -14.82
CA TYR A 330 12.03 16.37 -14.92
C TYR A 330 12.00 17.41 -16.06
N GLY A 331 12.56 18.59 -15.82
CA GLY A 331 12.54 19.69 -16.80
C GLY A 331 11.25 20.49 -16.88
N MET A 332 10.19 20.06 -16.19
CA MET A 332 8.92 20.79 -16.10
C MET A 332 8.85 21.68 -14.86
N PRO A 333 8.01 22.74 -14.85
CA PRO A 333 7.76 23.49 -13.63
C PRO A 333 7.35 22.58 -12.47
N LYS A 334 7.83 22.86 -11.25
CA LYS A 334 7.49 22.08 -10.05
C LYS A 334 5.99 22.00 -9.75
N SER A 335 5.20 22.93 -10.27
CA SER A 335 3.73 22.93 -10.21
C SER A 335 3.09 21.87 -11.12
N THR A 336 3.82 21.37 -12.12
CA THR A 336 3.34 20.29 -12.99
C THR A 336 3.44 18.98 -12.26
N ILE A 337 2.30 18.40 -11.91
CA ILE A 337 2.22 17.09 -11.24
C ILE A 337 1.58 16.10 -12.19
N CYS A 338 2.27 14.98 -12.41
CA CYS A 338 1.74 13.82 -13.11
C CYS A 338 1.31 12.75 -12.11
N TYR A 339 0.20 12.11 -12.39
CA TYR A 339 -0.37 11.00 -11.64
C TYR A 339 -0.22 9.71 -12.43
N LYS A 340 0.29 8.67 -11.80
CA LYS A 340 0.62 7.37 -12.41
C LYS A 340 -0.02 6.26 -11.58
N LEU A 341 -0.62 5.27 -12.24
CA LEU A 341 -1.14 4.06 -11.59
C LEU A 341 0.02 3.15 -11.24
N ILE A 342 0.14 2.77 -9.96
CA ILE A 342 1.20 1.89 -9.45
C ILE A 342 0.65 0.57 -8.88
N ASP A 343 -0.65 0.43 -8.79
CA ASP A 343 -1.29 -0.77 -8.30
C ASP A 343 -1.23 -1.89 -9.33
N ASN A 344 -0.34 -2.86 -9.13
CA ASN A 344 -0.12 -3.96 -10.05
C ASN A 344 -1.38 -4.80 -10.29
N PHE A 345 -2.19 -5.04 -9.24
CA PHE A 345 -3.43 -5.78 -9.39
C PHE A 345 -4.43 -5.05 -10.30
N CYS A 346 -4.64 -3.75 -10.09
CA CYS A 346 -5.52 -2.95 -10.95
C CYS A 346 -5.00 -2.89 -12.39
N LEU A 347 -3.70 -2.69 -12.60
CA LEU A 347 -3.08 -2.70 -13.92
C LEU A 347 -3.33 -4.02 -14.64
N PHE A 348 -3.02 -5.15 -13.98
CA PHE A 348 -3.20 -6.49 -14.54
C PHE A 348 -4.67 -6.81 -14.79
N TRP A 349 -5.54 -6.48 -13.82
CA TRP A 349 -6.97 -6.74 -13.91
C TRP A 349 -7.60 -6.01 -15.10
N LEU A 350 -7.33 -4.71 -15.27
CA LEU A 350 -7.86 -3.89 -16.37
C LEU A 350 -7.34 -4.33 -17.72
N LYS A 351 -6.10 -4.82 -17.78
CA LYS A 351 -5.48 -5.20 -19.04
C LYS A 351 -5.88 -6.59 -19.53
N TYR A 352 -6.09 -7.54 -18.62
CA TYR A 352 -6.27 -8.95 -18.98
C TYR A 352 -7.48 -9.62 -18.35
N VAL A 353 -7.78 -9.37 -17.07
CA VAL A 353 -8.82 -10.13 -16.37
C VAL A 353 -10.21 -9.69 -16.79
N GLU A 354 -10.43 -8.40 -16.98
CA GLU A 354 -11.75 -7.85 -17.32
C GLU A 354 -12.33 -8.49 -18.59
N GLU A 355 -11.53 -8.70 -19.62
CA GLU A 355 -11.94 -9.27 -20.92
C GLU A 355 -11.83 -10.78 -20.96
N ASN A 356 -10.83 -11.38 -20.30
CA ASN A 356 -10.47 -12.79 -20.43
C ASN A 356 -10.82 -13.64 -19.20
N SER A 357 -11.61 -13.12 -18.25
CA SER A 357 -11.89 -13.78 -16.96
C SER A 357 -12.47 -15.20 -17.07
N LYS A 358 -13.06 -15.57 -18.20
CA LYS A 358 -13.64 -16.91 -18.46
C LYS A 358 -12.64 -17.92 -19.00
N ASP A 359 -11.47 -17.49 -19.44
CA ASP A 359 -10.43 -18.34 -20.00
C ASP A 359 -9.62 -18.98 -18.86
N ALA A 360 -9.82 -20.25 -18.59
CA ALA A 360 -9.26 -20.93 -17.44
C ALA A 360 -7.73 -21.16 -17.51
N GLY A 361 -7.15 -21.08 -18.70
CA GLY A 361 -5.72 -21.28 -18.97
C GLY A 361 -5.00 -20.04 -19.44
N PHE A 362 -5.59 -18.86 -19.31
CA PHE A 362 -5.11 -17.64 -19.93
C PHE A 362 -3.61 -17.38 -19.70
N ILE A 363 -3.13 -17.53 -18.47
CA ILE A 363 -1.71 -17.32 -18.17
C ILE A 363 -0.88 -18.49 -18.66
N SER A 364 -1.27 -19.72 -18.36
CA SER A 364 -0.52 -20.93 -18.74
C SER A 364 -0.32 -21.03 -20.25
N ASP A 365 -1.32 -20.65 -21.04
CA ASP A 365 -1.29 -20.72 -22.50
C ASP A 365 -0.51 -19.55 -23.15
N ASN A 366 -0.36 -18.43 -22.44
CA ASN A 366 0.24 -17.20 -22.97
C ASN A 366 1.62 -16.85 -22.42
N MET A 367 2.24 -17.69 -21.59
CA MET A 367 3.50 -17.38 -20.89
C MET A 367 4.64 -16.91 -21.80
N THR A 368 4.75 -17.48 -23.00
CA THR A 368 5.79 -17.13 -23.98
C THR A 368 5.31 -16.12 -25.02
N SER A 369 4.06 -15.68 -24.94
CA SER A 369 3.47 -14.74 -25.88
C SER A 369 4.06 -13.33 -25.75
N ASP A 370 4.06 -12.56 -26.82
CA ASP A 370 4.50 -11.16 -26.81
C ASP A 370 3.59 -10.28 -25.94
N ILE A 371 2.34 -10.72 -25.69
CA ILE A 371 1.39 -10.05 -24.81
C ILE A 371 1.91 -10.01 -23.37
N LEU A 372 2.33 -11.17 -22.82
CA LEU A 372 2.87 -11.22 -21.45
C LEU A 372 4.30 -10.69 -21.34
N LYS A 373 5.12 -10.81 -22.40
CA LYS A 373 6.44 -10.14 -22.44
C LYS A 373 6.31 -8.62 -22.32
N ALA A 374 5.36 -8.01 -23.04
CA ALA A 374 5.07 -6.58 -22.92
C ALA A 374 4.57 -6.19 -21.52
N TRP A 375 3.76 -7.06 -20.89
CA TRP A 375 3.32 -6.89 -19.50
C TRP A 375 4.49 -6.89 -18.52
N HIS A 376 5.37 -7.87 -18.64
CA HIS A 376 6.51 -8.02 -17.74
C HIS A 376 7.41 -6.77 -17.73
N GLY A 377 7.65 -6.15 -18.88
CA GLY A 377 8.40 -4.89 -18.95
C GLY A 377 7.77 -3.80 -18.11
N VAL A 378 6.51 -3.52 -18.38
CA VAL A 378 5.75 -2.47 -17.67
C VAL A 378 5.61 -2.75 -16.17
N ALA A 379 5.23 -3.99 -15.81
CA ALA A 379 5.02 -4.34 -14.41
C ALA A 379 6.32 -4.31 -13.61
N PHE A 380 7.45 -4.67 -14.23
CA PHE A 380 8.76 -4.59 -13.57
C PHE A 380 9.18 -3.15 -13.26
N GLU A 381 8.89 -2.20 -14.17
CA GLU A 381 9.09 -0.77 -13.91
C GLU A 381 8.32 -0.32 -12.66
N GLU A 382 7.06 -0.74 -12.52
CA GLU A 382 6.25 -0.41 -11.33
C GLU A 382 6.81 -1.03 -10.05
N VAL A 383 7.29 -2.28 -10.13
CA VAL A 383 7.96 -2.92 -8.99
C VAL A 383 9.21 -2.15 -8.58
N CYS A 384 10.01 -1.67 -9.53
CA CYS A 384 11.20 -0.86 -9.25
C CYS A 384 10.82 0.46 -8.56
N TRP A 385 9.75 1.14 -8.99
CA TRP A 385 9.26 2.34 -8.31
C TRP A 385 8.83 2.05 -6.87
N GLN A 386 8.15 0.95 -6.63
CA GLN A 386 7.71 0.54 -5.28
C GLN A 386 8.88 0.11 -4.38
N HIS A 387 9.96 -0.41 -4.97
CA HIS A 387 11.16 -0.88 -4.24
C HIS A 387 12.34 0.09 -4.34
N ILE A 388 12.06 1.39 -4.50
CA ILE A 388 13.11 2.41 -4.66
C ILE A 388 14.10 2.48 -3.49
N GLN A 389 13.67 2.16 -2.26
CA GLN A 389 14.55 2.16 -1.10
C GLN A 389 15.58 1.02 -1.17
N GLN A 390 15.18 -0.13 -1.68
CA GLN A 390 16.05 -1.27 -1.93
C GLN A 390 17.07 -0.93 -3.03
N ILE A 391 16.60 -0.34 -4.14
CA ILE A 391 17.45 0.14 -5.23
C ILE A 391 18.47 1.15 -4.71
N LYS A 392 18.05 2.12 -3.90
CA LYS A 392 18.97 3.12 -3.32
C LYS A 392 19.98 2.49 -2.38
N ARG A 393 19.63 1.45 -1.64
CA ARG A 393 20.57 0.69 -0.80
C ARG A 393 21.57 -0.07 -1.64
N ALA A 394 21.11 -0.78 -2.67
CA ALA A 394 21.99 -1.51 -3.61
C ALA A 394 23.00 -0.58 -4.33
N LEU A 395 22.58 0.65 -4.61
CA LEU A 395 23.44 1.68 -5.18
C LEU A 395 24.34 2.40 -4.16
N GLU A 396 24.25 2.05 -2.86
CA GLU A 396 24.96 2.69 -1.75
C GLU A 396 24.65 4.18 -1.58
N ILE A 397 23.44 4.60 -1.97
CA ILE A 397 22.99 6.00 -1.89
C ILE A 397 21.83 6.20 -0.92
N GLY A 398 21.57 5.23 -0.01
CA GLY A 398 20.49 5.30 0.99
C GLY A 398 20.53 6.57 1.85
N GLY A 399 21.72 7.06 2.19
CA GLY A 399 21.92 8.31 2.94
C GLY A 399 21.93 9.57 2.10
N VAL A 400 21.91 9.49 0.77
CA VAL A 400 21.96 10.65 -0.12
C VAL A 400 20.54 11.17 -0.37
N LYS A 401 20.31 12.44 -0.01
CA LYS A 401 19.03 13.09 -0.32
C LYS A 401 18.82 13.13 -1.84
N SER A 402 17.70 12.59 -2.29
CA SER A 402 17.37 12.47 -3.70
C SER A 402 15.88 12.63 -3.95
N SER A 403 15.51 13.02 -5.15
CA SER A 403 14.14 13.03 -5.65
C SER A 403 14.00 12.06 -6.83
N LEU A 404 12.77 11.51 -6.97
CA LEU A 404 12.43 10.64 -8.07
C LEU A 404 11.70 11.44 -9.14
N SER A 405 11.95 11.13 -10.39
CA SER A 405 11.27 11.71 -11.53
C SER A 405 11.22 10.73 -12.70
N ALA A 406 10.40 11.03 -13.66
CA ALA A 406 10.47 10.47 -15.02
C ALA A 406 10.68 11.63 -16.00
N TRP A 407 11.19 11.31 -17.16
CA TRP A 407 11.48 12.33 -18.17
C TRP A 407 11.00 11.85 -19.53
N ASN A 408 10.29 12.72 -20.24
CA ASN A 408 9.77 12.42 -21.57
C ASN A 408 9.94 13.67 -22.44
N VAL A 409 10.58 13.51 -23.57
CA VAL A 409 10.66 14.52 -24.62
C VAL A 409 9.88 14.02 -25.82
N ARG A 410 8.90 14.79 -26.26
CA ARG A 410 8.20 14.50 -27.52
C ARG A 410 9.16 14.69 -28.67
N GLY A 411 9.19 13.73 -29.59
CA GLY A 411 9.90 13.88 -30.84
C GLY A 411 9.34 15.05 -31.65
N ASP A 412 10.21 15.73 -32.37
CA ASP A 412 9.87 16.70 -33.40
C ASP A 412 10.48 16.29 -34.74
N GLU A 413 10.38 17.13 -35.76
CA GLU A 413 10.92 16.82 -37.11
C GLU A 413 12.43 16.62 -37.13
N ASN A 414 13.16 17.00 -36.06
CA ASN A 414 14.63 16.97 -35.96
C ASN A 414 15.16 15.99 -34.90
N GLN A 415 14.32 15.51 -33.99
CA GLN A 415 14.72 14.62 -32.89
C GLN A 415 13.69 13.55 -32.61
N ASP A 416 14.14 12.30 -32.50
CA ASP A 416 13.33 11.19 -32.02
C ASP A 416 12.88 11.44 -30.57
N GLY A 417 11.60 11.19 -30.28
CA GLY A 417 11.10 11.23 -28.92
C GLY A 417 11.85 10.27 -28.01
N THR A 418 12.10 10.69 -26.78
CA THR A 418 12.80 9.85 -25.80
C THR A 418 12.08 9.84 -24.46
N GLN A 419 12.06 8.68 -23.82
CA GLN A 419 11.43 8.46 -22.52
C GLN A 419 12.40 7.78 -21.57
N ILE A 420 12.44 8.27 -20.33
CA ILE A 420 13.16 7.66 -19.21
C ILE A 420 12.16 7.49 -18.08
N ASP A 421 11.93 6.23 -17.69
CA ASP A 421 10.86 5.86 -16.77
C ASP A 421 11.22 6.11 -15.30
N LEU A 422 12.53 6.15 -14.97
CA LEU A 422 13.00 6.45 -13.63
C LEU A 422 14.31 7.24 -13.66
N LEU A 423 14.30 8.42 -13.05
CA LEU A 423 15.47 9.21 -12.72
C LEU A 423 15.59 9.32 -11.19
N ILE A 424 16.79 9.08 -10.65
CA ILE A 424 17.12 9.40 -9.26
C ILE A 424 18.04 10.62 -9.29
N ILE A 425 17.47 11.77 -8.95
CA ILE A 425 18.17 13.07 -8.96
C ILE A 425 18.72 13.29 -7.56
N ARG A 426 20.04 13.25 -7.44
CA ARG A 426 20.77 13.29 -6.17
C ARG A 426 21.30 14.69 -5.86
N ASN A 427 21.40 15.01 -4.57
CA ASN A 427 21.94 16.30 -4.12
C ASN A 427 23.47 16.40 -4.24
N ASP A 428 24.17 15.28 -4.48
CA ASP A 428 25.63 15.23 -4.73
C ASP A 428 25.99 15.41 -6.21
N ASN A 429 25.10 16.02 -6.99
CA ASN A 429 25.24 16.33 -8.41
C ASN A 429 25.33 15.09 -9.34
N VAL A 430 24.83 13.94 -8.91
CA VAL A 430 24.69 12.78 -9.77
C VAL A 430 23.22 12.55 -10.11
N VAL A 431 22.95 12.17 -11.35
CA VAL A 431 21.64 11.73 -11.82
C VAL A 431 21.77 10.29 -12.30
N ASN A 432 21.14 9.35 -11.59
CA ASN A 432 21.03 7.99 -12.09
C ASN A 432 19.91 7.93 -13.13
N LEU A 433 20.29 7.67 -14.37
CA LEU A 433 19.38 7.29 -15.45
C LEU A 433 19.15 5.80 -15.34
N CYS A 434 17.96 5.40 -14.86
CA CYS A 434 17.64 4.00 -14.62
C CYS A 434 16.91 3.41 -15.83
N GLU A 435 17.48 2.36 -16.39
CA GLU A 435 16.87 1.53 -17.42
C GLU A 435 16.48 0.18 -16.80
N MET A 436 15.22 -0.20 -16.89
CA MET A 436 14.68 -1.39 -16.25
C MET A 436 14.37 -2.47 -17.28
N LYS A 437 14.86 -3.69 -17.04
CA LYS A 437 14.67 -4.84 -17.99
C LYS A 437 14.33 -6.11 -17.22
N PHE A 438 13.14 -6.62 -17.47
CA PHE A 438 12.75 -7.96 -17.02
C PHE A 438 13.22 -9.00 -18.03
N ALA A 439 14.04 -9.93 -17.63
CA ALA A 439 14.60 -10.97 -18.48
C ALA A 439 14.67 -12.31 -17.74
N SER A 440 14.67 -13.44 -18.47
CA SER A 440 14.83 -14.78 -17.93
C SER A 440 16.29 -15.24 -17.77
N SER A 441 17.23 -14.41 -18.21
CA SER A 441 18.68 -14.65 -18.15
C SER A 441 19.41 -13.29 -18.08
N PRO A 442 20.73 -13.26 -17.88
CA PRO A 442 21.51 -12.02 -17.92
C PRO A 442 21.24 -11.21 -19.18
N TYR A 443 20.93 -9.94 -19.02
CA TYR A 443 20.47 -9.07 -20.11
C TYR A 443 21.62 -8.68 -21.04
N THR A 444 21.49 -8.96 -22.33
CA THR A 444 22.49 -8.60 -23.32
C THR A 444 22.11 -7.29 -24.00
N ILE A 445 22.96 -6.28 -23.90
CA ILE A 445 22.78 -5.00 -24.60
C ILE A 445 23.20 -5.19 -26.07
N SER A 446 22.28 -4.99 -26.99
CA SER A 446 22.58 -4.98 -28.42
C SER A 446 23.22 -3.67 -28.85
N LYS A 447 23.79 -3.67 -30.07
CA LYS A 447 24.34 -2.44 -30.68
C LYS A 447 23.27 -1.34 -30.81
N GLU A 448 22.10 -1.71 -31.28
CA GLU A 448 20.97 -0.79 -31.48
C GLU A 448 20.50 -0.20 -30.14
N GLU A 449 20.54 -1.02 -29.08
CA GLU A 449 20.17 -0.56 -27.75
C GLU A 449 21.23 0.36 -27.12
N GLU A 450 22.50 0.05 -27.29
CA GLU A 450 23.57 0.96 -26.89
C GLU A 450 23.42 2.35 -27.55
N ILE A 451 23.11 2.39 -28.85
CA ILE A 451 22.88 3.64 -29.58
C ILE A 451 21.69 4.40 -28.96
N ARG A 452 20.59 3.72 -28.68
CA ARG A 452 19.42 4.35 -28.00
C ARG A 452 19.76 4.87 -26.61
N LEU A 453 20.50 4.11 -25.81
CA LEU A 453 20.94 4.54 -24.47
C LEU A 453 21.86 5.74 -24.53
N ARG A 454 22.82 5.79 -25.47
CA ARG A 454 23.68 6.96 -25.69
C ARG A 454 22.86 8.19 -26.07
N HIS A 455 21.89 8.03 -26.98
CA HIS A 455 20.98 9.11 -27.36
C HIS A 455 20.20 9.65 -26.16
N ARG A 456 19.66 8.77 -25.28
CA ARG A 456 18.98 9.16 -24.04
C ARG A 456 19.91 9.94 -23.09
N ILE A 457 21.15 9.47 -22.92
CA ILE A 457 22.16 10.13 -22.09
C ILE A 457 22.47 11.54 -22.64
N GLU A 458 22.71 11.68 -23.94
CA GLU A 458 23.03 12.97 -24.58
C GLU A 458 21.84 13.94 -24.49
N ALA A 459 20.63 13.47 -24.77
CA ALA A 459 19.41 14.27 -24.67
C ALA A 459 19.18 14.75 -23.23
N LEU A 460 19.34 13.88 -22.22
CA LEU A 460 19.24 14.26 -20.82
C LEU A 460 20.35 15.24 -20.42
N LYS A 461 21.60 15.00 -20.87
CA LYS A 461 22.77 15.85 -20.58
C LYS A 461 22.56 17.29 -21.03
N ALA A 462 21.90 17.49 -22.17
CA ALA A 462 21.57 18.81 -22.68
C ALA A 462 20.64 19.64 -21.76
N THR A 463 19.91 18.97 -20.87
CA THR A 463 18.99 19.60 -19.92
C THR A 463 19.59 19.78 -18.52
N LEU A 464 20.73 19.15 -18.23
CA LEU A 464 21.39 19.18 -16.93
C LEU A 464 22.25 20.43 -16.75
N SER A 465 22.47 20.80 -15.47
CA SER A 465 23.49 21.79 -15.17
C SER A 465 24.91 21.23 -15.44
N PRO A 466 25.91 22.10 -15.79
CA PRO A 466 27.26 21.64 -16.06
C PRO A 466 27.97 20.89 -14.92
N LYS A 467 27.44 21.02 -13.69
CA LYS A 467 27.95 20.32 -12.49
C LYS A 467 27.41 18.91 -12.31
N GLN A 468 26.39 18.54 -13.07
CA GLN A 468 25.72 17.24 -12.90
C GLN A 468 26.33 16.18 -13.80
N THR A 469 26.46 14.96 -13.25
CA THR A 469 26.97 13.79 -13.97
C THR A 469 25.87 12.74 -14.09
N ILE A 470 25.75 12.10 -15.24
CA ILE A 470 24.81 11.01 -15.47
C ILE A 470 25.48 9.68 -15.21
N HIS A 471 24.84 8.83 -14.40
CA HIS A 471 25.21 7.43 -14.27
C HIS A 471 24.10 6.57 -14.89
N LEU A 472 24.38 5.92 -16.01
CA LEU A 472 23.50 4.90 -16.55
C LEU A 472 23.47 3.73 -15.58
N THR A 473 22.28 3.45 -15.05
CA THR A 473 22.02 2.40 -14.07
C THR A 473 21.06 1.37 -14.67
N MET A 474 21.55 0.15 -14.88
CA MET A 474 20.70 -0.95 -15.32
C MET A 474 20.07 -1.65 -14.12
N ILE A 475 18.75 -1.79 -14.13
CA ILE A 475 17.99 -2.56 -13.12
C ILE A 475 17.40 -3.76 -13.85
N THR A 476 17.91 -4.96 -13.57
CA THR A 476 17.56 -6.16 -14.31
C THR A 476 17.28 -7.32 -13.39
N THR A 477 16.64 -8.36 -13.90
CA THR A 477 16.40 -9.59 -13.13
C THR A 477 17.71 -10.29 -12.75
N TYR A 478 18.62 -10.51 -13.72
CA TYR A 478 19.81 -11.35 -13.54
C TYR A 478 21.14 -10.63 -13.87
N GLY A 479 21.17 -9.30 -13.85
CA GLY A 479 22.36 -8.52 -14.22
C GLY A 479 22.49 -8.34 -15.74
N VAL A 480 23.54 -7.62 -16.14
CA VAL A 480 23.90 -7.38 -17.54
C VAL A 480 24.99 -8.34 -17.97
N ALA A 481 24.78 -9.04 -19.09
CA ALA A 481 25.78 -9.92 -19.65
C ALA A 481 27.01 -9.10 -20.09
N TYR A 482 28.20 -9.54 -19.67
CA TYR A 482 29.45 -8.93 -20.12
C TYR A 482 29.60 -9.09 -21.64
N GLY A 483 29.86 -7.99 -22.35
CA GLY A 483 29.94 -8.00 -23.80
C GLY A 483 30.44 -6.66 -24.38
N LYS A 484 30.53 -6.61 -25.69
CA LYS A 484 31.07 -5.45 -26.43
C LYS A 484 30.34 -4.13 -26.13
N HIS A 485 29.06 -4.20 -25.81
CA HIS A 485 28.18 -3.05 -25.62
C HIS A 485 27.82 -2.77 -24.16
N SER A 486 28.26 -3.62 -23.19
CA SER A 486 27.94 -3.45 -21.76
C SER A 486 28.75 -2.35 -21.07
N GLY A 487 29.87 -1.91 -21.65
CA GLY A 487 30.77 -0.89 -21.06
C GLY A 487 30.15 0.51 -20.86
N ILE A 488 28.95 0.76 -21.39
CA ILE A 488 28.22 2.01 -21.17
C ILE A 488 27.58 2.06 -19.76
N VAL A 489 27.39 0.92 -19.11
CA VAL A 489 26.71 0.79 -17.81
C VAL A 489 27.70 1.20 -16.69
N GLN A 490 27.30 2.13 -15.83
CA GLN A 490 28.08 2.55 -14.66
C GLN A 490 27.67 1.83 -13.37
N LYS A 491 26.41 1.44 -13.25
CA LYS A 491 25.88 0.75 -12.07
C LYS A 491 24.84 -0.28 -12.49
N GLU A 492 24.78 -1.37 -11.72
CA GLU A 492 23.79 -2.41 -11.89
C GLU A 492 23.06 -2.68 -10.57
N VAL A 493 21.79 -3.02 -10.68
CA VAL A 493 20.97 -3.55 -9.60
C VAL A 493 20.24 -4.79 -10.12
N THR A 494 20.36 -5.90 -9.40
CA THR A 494 19.69 -7.15 -9.75
C THR A 494 18.43 -7.35 -8.94
N MET A 495 17.60 -8.30 -9.36
CA MET A 495 16.40 -8.72 -8.65
C MET A 495 16.69 -9.07 -7.18
N ASP A 496 17.83 -9.73 -6.88
CA ASP A 496 18.17 -10.12 -5.51
C ASP A 496 18.16 -8.94 -4.54
N SER A 497 18.64 -7.77 -4.99
CA SER A 497 18.64 -6.55 -4.20
C SER A 497 17.23 -6.02 -3.89
N LEU A 498 16.22 -6.36 -4.68
CA LEU A 498 14.83 -5.95 -4.42
C LEU A 498 14.21 -6.77 -3.27
N PHE A 499 14.81 -7.93 -2.93
CA PHE A 499 14.40 -8.79 -1.81
C PHE A 499 15.12 -8.45 -0.48
N GLU A 500 15.99 -7.44 -0.47
CA GLU A 500 16.69 -6.96 0.73
C GLU A 500 15.90 -5.80 1.42
#